data_22d3a2f5273d4178179da0fa913ad488
#
_entry.id   22d3a2f5273d4178179da0fa913ad488
#
_cell.length_a   1.000
_cell.length_b   1.000
_cell.length_c   1.000
_cell.angle_alpha   90.00
_cell.angle_beta   90.00
_cell.angle_gamma   90.00
#
_symmetry.space_group_name_H-M   'P 1'
#
loop_
_entity.id
_entity.type
_entity.pdbx_description
1 polymer ?
#
loop_
_entity_poly.entity_id
_entity_poly.type
_entity_poly.pdbx_seq_one_letter_code
_entity_poly.pdbx_strand_id
1 'polypeptide(L)'
;MNLKTLINTAALAISANTFAVDLASKNTDSYQHIRNATGRLNYAGKTFLIDPMLAEKGRYAGFEGTLNSHLRNPLVELPMKAEDTFKDIDAIILTHTHEDHWDEVAQKILPKSIKIFVQHERDGDLLKAQGFTNITSLSLEKPVEFEGIILNKTGGSHGTTEMYAVPQLAEILDEAMGVTFQAKGHPTVYLVGDTVWTAEVNKAINRYKPDVMIMNTGDARTLAFPNDGIIMGLQDVAHARNMLPNTKLITVHMDAV
;
A
#
# COMPACT_ATOMS: atom_id res chain seq x y z
N MET A 1 -0.19 -31.77 60.86
CA MET A 1 -0.63 -30.46 60.38
C MET A 1 -0.11 -30.26 58.96
N ASN A 2 -0.93 -30.56 57.96
CA ASN A 2 -0.55 -30.51 56.53
C ASN A 2 -0.95 -29.17 55.93
N LEU A 3 0.05 -28.40 55.51
CA LEU A 3 -0.12 -27.14 54.78
C LEU A 3 -0.11 -27.43 53.26
N LYS A 4 -1.28 -27.42 52.62
CA LYS A 4 -1.40 -27.52 51.15
C LYS A 4 -1.23 -26.13 50.57
N THR A 5 -0.14 -25.93 49.82
CA THR A 5 0.11 -24.75 49.05
C THR A 5 -0.76 -24.78 47.78
N LEU A 6 -1.72 -23.86 47.65
CA LEU A 6 -2.47 -23.63 46.42
C LEU A 6 -1.57 -22.79 45.48
N ILE A 7 -1.19 -23.36 44.33
CA ILE A 7 -0.61 -22.62 43.24
C ILE A 7 -1.75 -22.12 42.36
N ASN A 8 -2.00 -20.83 42.41
CA ASN A 8 -2.93 -20.14 41.49
C ASN A 8 -2.21 -19.85 40.16
N THR A 9 -2.46 -20.65 39.14
CA THR A 9 -2.07 -20.35 37.79
C THR A 9 -3.08 -19.39 37.17
N ALA A 10 -2.71 -18.10 37.13
CA ALA A 10 -3.45 -17.12 36.35
C ALA A 10 -3.14 -17.34 34.87
N ALA A 11 -4.07 -17.92 34.14
CA ALA A 11 -3.99 -17.97 32.66
C ALA A 11 -4.27 -16.56 32.13
N LEU A 12 -3.26 -15.95 31.56
CA LEU A 12 -3.38 -14.68 30.83
C LEU A 12 -4.05 -14.99 29.48
N ALA A 13 -5.36 -14.74 29.38
CA ALA A 13 -6.07 -14.80 28.12
C ALA A 13 -5.70 -13.56 27.31
N ILE A 14 -4.83 -13.73 26.31
CA ILE A 14 -4.59 -12.71 25.29
C ILE A 14 -5.82 -12.75 24.37
N SER A 15 -6.75 -11.83 24.59
CA SER A 15 -7.85 -11.59 23.66
C SER A 15 -7.26 -10.89 22.43
N ALA A 16 -7.18 -11.60 21.31
CA ALA A 16 -7.00 -11.00 20.01
C ALA A 16 -8.23 -10.11 19.75
N ASN A 17 -8.09 -8.80 19.97
CA ASN A 17 -9.08 -7.84 19.54
C ASN A 17 -9.04 -7.75 18.02
N THR A 18 -9.82 -8.58 17.35
CA THR A 18 -10.25 -8.34 15.99
C THR A 18 -11.13 -7.10 16.04
N PHE A 19 -10.59 -5.96 15.59
CA PHE A 19 -11.41 -4.78 15.33
C PHE A 19 -12.30 -5.07 14.12
N ALA A 20 -13.42 -5.77 14.35
CA ALA A 20 -14.54 -5.78 13.45
C ALA A 20 -15.20 -4.41 13.56
N VAL A 21 -14.86 -3.50 12.64
CA VAL A 21 -15.62 -2.26 12.47
C VAL A 21 -16.94 -2.66 11.83
N ASP A 22 -18.03 -2.36 12.52
CA ASP A 22 -19.42 -2.64 12.15
C ASP A 22 -19.72 -2.14 10.70
N LEU A 23 -20.17 -3.05 9.82
CA LEU A 23 -20.51 -2.81 8.42
C LEU A 23 -21.86 -2.12 8.23
N ALA A 24 -22.33 -1.36 9.19
CA ALA A 24 -23.67 -0.75 9.21
C ALA A 24 -23.71 0.69 8.72
N SER A 25 -22.92 1.12 7.70
CA SER A 25 -23.31 2.18 6.79
C SER A 25 -22.38 2.24 5.58
N LYS A 26 -22.93 2.20 4.36
CA LYS A 26 -22.22 2.43 3.09
C LYS A 26 -21.64 3.85 2.94
N ASN A 27 -21.61 4.65 4.00
CA ASN A 27 -21.25 6.07 3.98
C ASN A 27 -20.09 6.45 4.92
N THR A 28 -19.42 5.52 5.58
CA THR A 28 -18.25 5.83 6.43
C THR A 28 -16.96 5.51 5.71
N ASP A 29 -16.09 6.52 5.59
CA ASP A 29 -14.75 6.32 5.08
C ASP A 29 -14.00 5.35 5.99
N SER A 30 -13.36 4.34 5.40
CA SER A 30 -12.63 3.32 6.13
C SER A 30 -11.52 2.72 5.31
N TYR A 31 -10.45 2.29 5.95
CA TYR A 31 -9.37 1.56 5.33
C TYR A 31 -9.22 0.20 6.00
N GLN A 32 -9.19 -0.84 5.19
CA GLN A 32 -8.91 -2.21 5.60
C GLN A 32 -7.57 -2.63 5.00
N HIS A 33 -6.56 -2.80 5.83
CA HIS A 33 -5.32 -3.45 5.42
C HIS A 33 -5.60 -4.95 5.20
N ILE A 34 -5.20 -5.47 4.06
CA ILE A 34 -5.37 -6.89 3.71
C ILE A 34 -4.04 -7.61 3.91
N ARG A 35 -3.01 -7.19 3.19
CA ARG A 35 -1.67 -7.76 3.25
C ARG A 35 -0.70 -6.89 2.47
N ASN A 36 0.54 -6.78 2.90
CA ASN A 36 1.59 -5.98 2.26
C ASN A 36 1.10 -4.55 1.93
N ALA A 37 1.15 -4.12 0.66
CA ALA A 37 0.55 -2.88 0.20
C ALA A 37 -0.95 -3.02 -0.12
N THR A 38 -1.46 -4.25 -0.22
CA THR A 38 -2.86 -4.50 -0.58
C THR A 38 -3.82 -4.04 0.50
N GLY A 39 -4.75 -3.18 0.13
CA GLY A 39 -5.79 -2.68 1.02
C GLY A 39 -7.08 -2.30 0.31
N ARG A 40 -8.16 -2.16 1.06
CA ARG A 40 -9.44 -1.61 0.59
C ARG A 40 -9.69 -0.27 1.26
N LEU A 41 -9.88 0.75 0.45
CA LEU A 41 -10.28 2.08 0.89
C LEU A 41 -11.73 2.32 0.49
N ASN A 42 -12.63 2.40 1.46
CA ASN A 42 -13.97 2.95 1.25
C ASN A 42 -13.86 4.46 1.44
N TYR A 43 -14.21 5.24 0.43
CA TYR A 43 -14.07 6.68 0.45
C TYR A 43 -15.16 7.35 -0.37
N ALA A 44 -15.88 8.27 0.25
CA ALA A 44 -16.98 9.02 -0.39
C ALA A 44 -18.00 8.12 -1.13
N GLY A 45 -18.33 6.97 -0.54
CA GLY A 45 -19.29 5.99 -1.09
C GLY A 45 -18.75 5.08 -2.19
N LYS A 46 -17.45 5.14 -2.50
CA LYS A 46 -16.75 4.27 -3.45
C LYS A 46 -15.73 3.38 -2.74
N THR A 47 -15.50 2.21 -3.29
CA THR A 47 -14.53 1.24 -2.79
C THR A 47 -13.39 1.08 -3.77
N PHE A 48 -12.18 1.39 -3.31
CA PHE A 48 -10.94 1.20 -4.06
C PHE A 48 -10.17 -0.01 -3.52
N LEU A 49 -9.72 -0.89 -4.41
CA LEU A 49 -8.69 -1.87 -4.09
C LEU A 49 -7.33 -1.25 -4.44
N ILE A 50 -6.40 -1.33 -3.50
CA ILE A 50 -5.06 -0.76 -3.65
C ILE A 50 -4.07 -1.91 -3.81
N ASP A 51 -3.20 -1.82 -4.82
CA ASP A 51 -2.01 -2.66 -5.04
C ASP A 51 -2.29 -4.16 -4.78
N PRO A 52 -3.12 -4.83 -5.61
CA PRO A 52 -3.58 -6.18 -5.35
C PRO A 52 -2.48 -7.23 -5.55
N MET A 53 -1.95 -7.77 -4.44
CA MET A 53 -1.11 -8.95 -4.35
C MET A 53 -1.96 -10.11 -3.82
N LEU A 54 -2.49 -10.99 -4.71
CA LEU A 54 -3.57 -11.92 -4.39
C LEU A 54 -3.15 -13.39 -4.36
N ALA A 55 -1.87 -13.71 -4.60
CA ALA A 55 -1.37 -15.07 -4.55
C ALA A 55 -1.37 -15.66 -3.13
N GLU A 56 -1.33 -16.97 -3.04
CA GLU A 56 -1.09 -17.68 -1.78
C GLU A 56 0.30 -17.38 -1.22
N LYS A 57 0.47 -17.51 0.08
CA LYS A 57 1.77 -17.35 0.76
C LYS A 57 2.86 -18.18 0.09
N GLY A 58 4.03 -17.56 -0.09
CA GLY A 58 5.22 -18.22 -0.62
C GLY A 58 5.17 -18.58 -2.11
N ARG A 59 4.22 -18.02 -2.86
CA ARG A 59 4.04 -18.29 -4.28
C ARG A 59 5.27 -17.90 -5.10
N TYR A 60 5.88 -16.74 -4.81
CA TYR A 60 6.98 -16.17 -5.58
C TYR A 60 8.31 -16.32 -4.83
N ALA A 61 9.41 -16.25 -5.55
CA ALA A 61 10.73 -16.09 -4.94
C ALA A 61 10.81 -14.74 -4.20
N GLY A 62 11.71 -14.62 -3.23
CA GLY A 62 12.03 -13.30 -2.68
C GLY A 62 12.78 -12.46 -3.72
N PHE A 63 12.72 -11.14 -3.58
CA PHE A 63 13.38 -10.22 -4.51
C PHE A 63 14.91 -10.37 -4.45
N GLU A 64 15.51 -10.79 -5.56
CA GLU A 64 16.95 -10.96 -5.66
C GLU A 64 17.68 -9.64 -5.38
N GLY A 65 18.78 -9.71 -4.63
CA GLY A 65 19.56 -8.52 -4.26
C GLY A 65 19.02 -7.72 -3.07
N THR A 66 17.91 -8.16 -2.45
CA THR A 66 17.41 -7.60 -1.19
C THR A 66 17.95 -8.38 0.03
N LEU A 67 17.92 -7.77 1.22
CA LEU A 67 18.39 -8.41 2.47
C LEU A 67 17.60 -9.67 2.81
N ASN A 68 16.31 -9.70 2.46
CA ASN A 68 15.39 -10.81 2.76
C ASN A 68 15.10 -11.70 1.55
N SER A 69 15.93 -11.67 0.51
CA SER A 69 15.74 -12.42 -0.74
C SER A 69 15.56 -13.95 -0.57
N HIS A 70 15.93 -14.50 0.58
CA HIS A 70 15.71 -15.91 0.92
C HIS A 70 14.27 -16.23 1.34
N LEU A 71 13.47 -15.22 1.65
CA LEU A 71 12.07 -15.36 2.03
C LEU A 71 11.18 -15.32 0.77
N ARG A 72 10.28 -16.30 0.68
CA ARG A 72 9.35 -16.36 -0.46
C ARG A 72 8.14 -15.46 -0.22
N ASN A 73 7.78 -14.69 -1.24
CA ASN A 73 6.65 -13.78 -1.21
C ASN A 73 5.35 -14.43 -1.69
N PRO A 74 4.19 -14.00 -1.17
CA PRO A 74 3.97 -13.17 0.02
C PRO A 74 4.38 -13.88 1.32
N LEU A 75 4.76 -13.13 2.36
CA LEU A 75 5.20 -13.72 3.65
C LEU A 75 4.03 -14.24 4.50
N VAL A 76 2.82 -13.73 4.27
CA VAL A 76 1.62 -14.09 5.04
C VAL A 76 0.49 -14.51 4.11
N GLU A 77 -0.44 -15.31 4.62
CA GLU A 77 -1.65 -15.70 3.87
C GLU A 77 -2.61 -14.51 3.71
N LEU A 78 -3.46 -14.58 2.68
CA LEU A 78 -4.61 -13.68 2.63
C LEU A 78 -5.55 -13.99 3.80
N PRO A 79 -6.10 -12.95 4.47
CA PRO A 79 -7.07 -13.15 5.57
C PRO A 79 -8.46 -13.58 5.07
N MET A 80 -8.64 -13.63 3.74
CA MET A 80 -9.87 -13.99 3.05
C MET A 80 -9.56 -14.65 1.71
N LYS A 81 -10.57 -15.15 1.00
CA LYS A 81 -10.38 -15.64 -0.38
C LYS A 81 -9.99 -14.50 -1.30
N ALA A 82 -9.16 -14.78 -2.29
CA ALA A 82 -8.70 -13.76 -3.24
C ALA A 82 -9.87 -13.04 -3.93
N GLU A 83 -10.93 -13.77 -4.30
CA GLU A 83 -12.12 -13.22 -4.95
C GLU A 83 -12.91 -12.26 -4.04
N ASP A 84 -12.84 -12.46 -2.73
CA ASP A 84 -13.54 -11.58 -1.76
C ASP A 84 -12.82 -10.23 -1.61
N THR A 85 -11.52 -10.14 -1.95
CA THR A 85 -10.75 -8.90 -1.88
C THR A 85 -11.24 -7.83 -2.85
N PHE A 86 -11.74 -8.26 -4.03
CA PHE A 86 -12.22 -7.36 -5.07
C PHE A 86 -13.74 -7.40 -5.29
N LYS A 87 -14.47 -8.06 -4.38
CA LYS A 87 -15.92 -8.03 -4.41
C LYS A 87 -16.44 -6.61 -4.15
N ASP A 88 -17.37 -6.15 -4.98
CA ASP A 88 -18.03 -4.85 -4.87
C ASP A 88 -17.06 -3.64 -4.83
N ILE A 89 -15.91 -3.72 -5.52
CA ILE A 89 -15.02 -2.58 -5.71
C ILE A 89 -15.46 -1.76 -6.93
N ASP A 90 -15.27 -0.45 -6.84
CA ASP A 90 -15.55 0.49 -7.95
C ASP A 90 -14.31 0.69 -8.84
N ALA A 91 -13.11 0.69 -8.25
CA ALA A 91 -11.87 0.89 -8.99
C ALA A 91 -10.66 0.28 -8.26
N ILE A 92 -9.54 0.20 -8.98
CA ILE A 92 -8.22 -0.17 -8.46
C ILE A 92 -7.32 1.06 -8.55
N ILE A 93 -6.54 1.31 -7.51
CA ILE A 93 -5.36 2.17 -7.54
C ILE A 93 -4.14 1.26 -7.60
N LEU A 94 -3.39 1.33 -8.67
CA LEU A 94 -2.13 0.63 -8.84
C LEU A 94 -0.99 1.63 -8.81
N THR A 95 -0.24 1.66 -7.70
CA THR A 95 0.83 2.64 -7.50
C THR A 95 2.01 2.40 -8.42
N HIS A 96 2.33 1.15 -8.70
CA HIS A 96 3.31 0.69 -9.68
C HIS A 96 3.16 -0.83 -9.93
N THR A 97 3.96 -1.39 -10.83
CA THR A 97 3.74 -2.75 -11.34
C THR A 97 4.73 -3.80 -10.81
N HIS A 98 5.41 -3.55 -9.69
CA HIS A 98 6.20 -4.60 -9.04
C HIS A 98 5.33 -5.77 -8.60
N GLU A 99 5.90 -6.98 -8.51
CA GLU A 99 5.16 -8.22 -8.26
C GLU A 99 4.40 -8.21 -6.93
N ASP A 100 4.89 -7.51 -5.93
CA ASP A 100 4.24 -7.38 -4.62
C ASP A 100 3.13 -6.32 -4.56
N HIS A 101 2.88 -5.60 -5.68
CA HIS A 101 1.76 -4.66 -5.89
C HIS A 101 0.81 -5.11 -7.00
N TRP A 102 1.31 -5.89 -7.97
CA TRP A 102 0.56 -6.34 -9.14
C TRP A 102 0.95 -7.75 -9.55
N ASP A 103 0.53 -8.74 -8.77
CA ASP A 103 0.96 -10.10 -8.96
C ASP A 103 0.21 -10.84 -10.10
N GLU A 104 0.78 -11.95 -10.55
CA GLU A 104 0.25 -12.78 -11.62
C GLU A 104 -1.18 -13.29 -11.32
N VAL A 105 -1.49 -13.56 -10.05
CA VAL A 105 -2.83 -14.01 -9.64
C VAL A 105 -3.84 -12.89 -9.80
N ALA A 106 -3.54 -11.68 -9.32
CA ALA A 106 -4.38 -10.50 -9.53
C ALA A 106 -4.63 -10.26 -11.04
N GLN A 107 -3.56 -10.31 -11.85
CA GLN A 107 -3.65 -10.18 -13.30
C GLN A 107 -4.63 -11.18 -13.93
N LYS A 108 -4.69 -12.41 -13.42
CA LYS A 108 -5.54 -13.46 -13.97
C LYS A 108 -6.99 -13.38 -13.54
N ILE A 109 -7.25 -13.09 -12.25
CA ILE A 109 -8.59 -13.25 -11.68
C ILE A 109 -9.40 -11.96 -11.65
N LEU A 110 -8.76 -10.80 -11.72
CA LEU A 110 -9.46 -9.52 -11.73
C LEU A 110 -10.29 -9.33 -13.00
N PRO A 111 -11.51 -8.76 -12.91
CA PRO A 111 -12.34 -8.46 -14.07
C PRO A 111 -11.64 -7.51 -15.03
N LYS A 112 -11.52 -7.88 -16.30
CA LYS A 112 -10.76 -7.11 -17.30
C LYS A 112 -11.37 -5.73 -17.63
N SER A 113 -12.62 -5.50 -17.30
CA SER A 113 -13.33 -4.22 -17.46
C SER A 113 -13.29 -3.33 -16.22
N ILE A 114 -12.69 -3.81 -15.10
CA ILE A 114 -12.59 -2.99 -13.88
C ILE A 114 -11.82 -1.71 -14.15
N LYS A 115 -12.26 -0.60 -13.53
CA LYS A 115 -11.53 0.67 -13.60
C LYS A 115 -10.21 0.57 -12.86
N ILE A 116 -9.10 0.92 -13.53
CA ILE A 116 -7.75 0.95 -12.93
C ILE A 116 -7.12 2.33 -13.17
N PHE A 117 -6.59 2.91 -12.10
CA PHE A 117 -5.75 4.09 -12.16
C PHE A 117 -4.30 3.65 -11.97
N VAL A 118 -3.42 4.07 -12.90
CA VAL A 118 -2.00 3.73 -12.95
C VAL A 118 -1.14 4.99 -12.93
N GLN A 119 0.16 4.83 -12.64
CA GLN A 119 1.03 5.98 -12.49
C GLN A 119 1.40 6.68 -13.80
N HIS A 120 1.48 5.95 -14.93
CA HIS A 120 1.85 6.49 -16.24
C HIS A 120 1.37 5.59 -17.39
N GLU A 121 1.53 6.07 -18.63
CA GLU A 121 1.06 5.37 -19.84
C GLU A 121 1.76 4.02 -20.06
N ARG A 122 3.03 3.86 -19.67
CA ARG A 122 3.77 2.60 -19.81
C ARG A 122 3.11 1.48 -19.00
N ASP A 123 2.69 1.74 -17.75
CA ASP A 123 1.92 0.77 -16.96
C ASP A 123 0.57 0.52 -17.59
N GLY A 124 -0.07 1.56 -18.11
CA GLY A 124 -1.31 1.43 -18.85
C GLY A 124 -1.20 0.48 -20.03
N ASP A 125 -0.13 0.57 -20.80
CA ASP A 125 0.12 -0.29 -21.96
C ASP A 125 0.44 -1.73 -21.54
N LEU A 126 1.19 -1.92 -20.43
CA LEU A 126 1.40 -3.24 -19.83
C LEU A 126 0.05 -3.90 -19.46
N LEU A 127 -0.83 -3.18 -18.78
CA LEU A 127 -2.13 -3.70 -18.38
C LEU A 127 -3.04 -3.97 -19.58
N LYS A 128 -3.00 -3.13 -20.63
CA LYS A 128 -3.71 -3.40 -21.90
C LYS A 128 -3.24 -4.71 -22.54
N ALA A 129 -1.92 -4.95 -22.56
CA ALA A 129 -1.36 -6.21 -23.05
C ALA A 129 -1.82 -7.43 -22.22
N GLN A 130 -2.14 -7.24 -20.94
CA GLN A 130 -2.74 -8.23 -20.04
C GLN A 130 -4.28 -8.36 -20.21
N GLY A 131 -4.87 -7.60 -21.14
CA GLY A 131 -6.29 -7.64 -21.49
C GLY A 131 -7.21 -6.70 -20.70
N PHE A 132 -6.68 -5.82 -19.84
CA PHE A 132 -7.49 -4.83 -19.16
C PHE A 132 -7.90 -3.69 -20.10
N THR A 133 -9.17 -3.25 -20.02
CA THR A 133 -9.76 -2.34 -21.01
C THR A 133 -10.14 -0.96 -20.47
N ASN A 134 -10.15 -0.76 -19.15
CA ASN A 134 -10.63 0.47 -18.52
C ASN A 134 -9.56 1.09 -17.62
N ILE A 135 -8.54 1.67 -18.24
CA ILE A 135 -7.34 2.20 -17.58
C ILE A 135 -7.28 3.72 -17.73
N THR A 136 -6.84 4.39 -16.70
CA THR A 136 -6.53 5.83 -16.72
C THR A 136 -5.18 6.07 -16.05
N SER A 137 -4.26 6.68 -16.79
CA SER A 137 -2.99 7.14 -16.25
C SER A 137 -3.17 8.45 -15.49
N LEU A 138 -2.64 8.52 -14.27
CA LEU A 138 -2.60 9.73 -13.46
C LEU A 138 -1.38 10.58 -13.84
N SER A 139 -1.51 11.91 -13.73
CA SER A 139 -0.41 12.84 -13.98
C SER A 139 -0.19 13.79 -12.81
N LEU A 140 1.03 14.33 -12.67
CA LEU A 140 1.37 15.31 -11.64
C LEU A 140 0.74 16.68 -11.91
N GLU A 141 0.44 16.98 -13.18
CA GLU A 141 -0.04 18.29 -13.62
C GLU A 141 -1.55 18.43 -13.47
N LYS A 142 -2.28 17.32 -13.67
CA LYS A 142 -3.75 17.38 -13.77
C LYS A 142 -4.40 16.29 -12.92
N PRO A 143 -5.29 16.68 -11.98
CA PRO A 143 -6.08 15.72 -11.23
C PRO A 143 -7.08 14.99 -12.14
N VAL A 144 -7.48 13.81 -11.71
CA VAL A 144 -8.56 13.04 -12.31
C VAL A 144 -9.75 13.05 -11.37
N GLU A 145 -10.92 13.34 -11.88
CA GLU A 145 -12.17 13.18 -11.14
C GLU A 145 -12.78 11.81 -11.43
N PHE A 146 -13.13 11.10 -10.36
CA PHE A 146 -13.84 9.83 -10.43
C PHE A 146 -15.01 9.84 -9.45
N GLU A 147 -16.23 9.88 -9.99
CA GLU A 147 -17.47 9.79 -9.20
C GLU A 147 -17.54 10.81 -8.04
N GLY A 148 -17.10 12.04 -8.29
CA GLY A 148 -17.05 13.12 -7.28
C GLY A 148 -15.81 13.11 -6.38
N ILE A 149 -14.88 12.17 -6.57
CA ILE A 149 -13.62 12.07 -5.89
C ILE A 149 -12.51 12.59 -6.78
N ILE A 150 -11.71 13.53 -6.26
CA ILE A 150 -10.52 14.05 -6.94
C ILE A 150 -9.32 13.22 -6.55
N LEU A 151 -8.71 12.59 -7.54
CA LEU A 151 -7.46 11.83 -7.42
C LEU A 151 -6.31 12.69 -7.93
N ASN A 152 -5.32 12.96 -7.07
CA ASN A 152 -4.11 13.67 -7.48
C ASN A 152 -2.91 12.72 -7.32
N LYS A 153 -2.17 12.51 -8.43
CA LYS A 153 -0.86 11.85 -8.37
C LYS A 153 0.11 12.71 -7.58
N THR A 154 0.92 12.07 -6.76
CA THR A 154 2.08 12.70 -6.09
C THR A 154 3.36 12.02 -6.54
N GLY A 155 4.46 12.76 -6.54
CA GLY A 155 5.78 12.20 -6.79
C GLY A 155 6.30 11.43 -5.58
N GLY A 156 7.22 10.52 -5.84
CA GLY A 156 7.96 9.74 -4.87
C GLY A 156 9.30 9.30 -5.46
N SER A 157 10.05 8.51 -4.70
CA SER A 157 11.30 7.89 -5.15
C SER A 157 11.46 6.54 -4.45
N HIS A 158 11.47 5.48 -5.23
CA HIS A 158 11.60 4.10 -4.72
C HIS A 158 13.07 3.77 -4.40
N GLY A 159 13.73 4.66 -3.66
CA GLY A 159 15.12 4.58 -3.28
C GLY A 159 15.80 5.95 -3.23
N THR A 160 17.09 5.96 -2.91
CA THR A 160 17.89 7.18 -2.81
C THR A 160 18.45 7.61 -4.17
N THR A 161 18.92 8.87 -4.26
CA THR A 161 19.58 9.38 -5.47
C THR A 161 20.81 8.55 -5.86
N GLU A 162 21.55 8.04 -4.89
CA GLU A 162 22.73 7.20 -5.08
C GLU A 162 22.35 5.85 -5.70
N MET A 163 21.22 5.27 -5.31
CA MET A 163 20.68 4.04 -5.92
C MET A 163 20.32 4.27 -7.39
N TYR A 164 19.63 5.37 -7.71
CA TYR A 164 19.29 5.71 -9.09
C TYR A 164 20.49 6.12 -9.96
N ALA A 165 21.64 6.42 -9.35
CA ALA A 165 22.89 6.62 -10.10
C ALA A 165 23.50 5.30 -10.62
N VAL A 166 23.02 4.14 -10.14
CA VAL A 166 23.40 2.80 -10.63
C VAL A 166 22.36 2.34 -11.64
N PRO A 167 22.67 2.28 -12.97
CA PRO A 167 21.66 2.06 -14.02
C PRO A 167 20.84 0.78 -13.83
N GLN A 168 21.46 -0.33 -13.44
CA GLN A 168 20.78 -1.60 -13.23
C GLN A 168 19.80 -1.54 -12.05
N LEU A 169 20.16 -0.81 -10.98
CA LEU A 169 19.29 -0.64 -9.84
C LEU A 169 18.15 0.34 -10.14
N ALA A 170 18.44 1.41 -10.87
CA ALA A 170 17.43 2.35 -11.34
C ALA A 170 16.35 1.68 -12.20
N GLU A 171 16.73 0.73 -13.06
CA GLU A 171 15.79 -0.06 -13.87
C GLU A 171 14.90 -0.96 -13.00
N ILE A 172 15.47 -1.57 -11.96
CA ILE A 172 14.73 -2.47 -11.05
C ILE A 172 13.78 -1.67 -10.14
N LEU A 173 14.26 -0.56 -9.56
CA LEU A 173 13.45 0.28 -8.65
C LEU A 173 12.31 0.97 -9.39
N ASP A 174 12.55 1.36 -10.65
CA ASP A 174 11.59 2.06 -11.50
C ASP A 174 10.96 3.29 -10.80
N GLU A 175 9.74 3.64 -11.16
CA GLU A 175 8.97 4.73 -10.57
C GLU A 175 7.81 4.17 -9.73
N ALA A 176 7.47 4.86 -8.66
CA ALA A 176 6.27 4.61 -7.89
C ALA A 176 5.56 5.93 -7.57
N MET A 177 4.23 5.92 -7.56
CA MET A 177 3.45 7.11 -7.24
C MET A 177 2.78 7.00 -5.88
N GLY A 178 2.52 8.17 -5.27
CA GLY A 178 1.46 8.31 -4.29
C GLY A 178 0.19 8.89 -4.91
N VAL A 179 -0.92 8.79 -4.18
CA VAL A 179 -2.22 9.33 -4.61
C VAL A 179 -2.92 10.00 -3.44
N THR A 180 -3.43 11.22 -3.63
CA THR A 180 -4.35 11.82 -2.66
C THR A 180 -5.80 11.70 -3.14
N PHE A 181 -6.68 11.43 -2.18
CA PHE A 181 -8.13 11.35 -2.38
C PHE A 181 -8.77 12.54 -1.69
N GLN A 182 -9.55 13.31 -2.43
CA GLN A 182 -10.29 14.46 -1.92
C GLN A 182 -11.73 14.45 -2.41
N ALA A 183 -12.67 14.59 -1.48
CA ALA A 183 -14.10 14.76 -1.79
C ALA A 183 -14.74 15.72 -0.78
N LYS A 184 -15.79 16.42 -1.20
CA LYS A 184 -16.47 17.41 -0.34
C LYS A 184 -17.06 16.72 0.90
N GLY A 185 -16.65 17.18 2.09
CA GLY A 185 -17.16 16.65 3.36
C GLY A 185 -16.46 15.38 3.87
N HIS A 186 -15.41 14.92 3.18
CA HIS A 186 -14.61 13.76 3.54
C HIS A 186 -13.17 14.16 3.92
N PRO A 187 -12.49 13.39 4.78
CA PRO A 187 -11.09 13.65 5.11
C PRO A 187 -10.20 13.48 3.88
N THR A 188 -9.16 14.31 3.74
CA THR A 188 -8.14 14.10 2.73
C THR A 188 -7.31 12.87 3.10
N VAL A 189 -7.29 11.87 2.24
CA VAL A 189 -6.46 10.66 2.40
C VAL A 189 -5.27 10.76 1.47
N TYR A 190 -4.07 10.46 1.97
CA TYR A 190 -2.84 10.36 1.19
C TYR A 190 -2.29 8.94 1.27
N LEU A 191 -2.43 8.19 0.18
CA LEU A 191 -1.71 6.94 -0.07
C LEU A 191 -0.32 7.33 -0.56
N VAL A 192 0.72 7.03 0.23
CA VAL A 192 2.08 7.52 -0.06
C VAL A 192 2.76 6.70 -1.14
N GLY A 193 2.50 5.38 -1.21
CA GLY A 193 3.15 4.45 -2.13
C GLY A 193 4.58 4.09 -1.70
N ASP A 194 5.29 3.38 -2.56
CA ASP A 194 6.67 2.96 -2.33
C ASP A 194 7.63 4.11 -2.61
N THR A 195 8.03 4.79 -1.57
CA THR A 195 8.96 5.91 -1.64
C THR A 195 9.75 6.03 -0.35
N VAL A 196 10.99 6.48 -0.44
CA VAL A 196 11.69 7.05 0.70
C VAL A 196 11.15 8.45 0.99
N TRP A 197 11.49 9.04 2.15
CA TRP A 197 11.07 10.40 2.46
C TRP A 197 11.77 11.42 1.56
N THR A 198 11.01 12.10 0.70
CA THR A 198 11.55 13.03 -0.31
C THR A 198 10.95 14.43 -0.20
N ALA A 199 11.53 15.38 -0.96
CA ALA A 199 10.94 16.72 -1.11
C ALA A 199 9.53 16.67 -1.75
N GLU A 200 9.25 15.67 -2.61
CA GLU A 200 7.94 15.50 -3.24
C GLU A 200 6.87 15.07 -2.22
N VAL A 201 7.22 14.19 -1.27
CA VAL A 201 6.35 13.85 -0.13
C VAL A 201 6.03 15.10 0.69
N ASN A 202 7.04 15.92 1.02
CA ASN A 202 6.82 17.18 1.73
C ASN A 202 5.93 18.16 0.93
N LYS A 203 6.11 18.26 -0.39
CA LYS A 203 5.24 19.06 -1.27
C LYS A 203 3.79 18.56 -1.25
N ALA A 204 3.58 17.26 -1.31
CA ALA A 204 2.25 16.65 -1.24
C ALA A 204 1.58 16.95 0.10
N ILE A 205 2.29 16.75 1.22
CA ILE A 205 1.80 17.07 2.57
C ILE A 205 1.40 18.54 2.68
N ASN A 206 2.28 19.45 2.25
CA ASN A 206 2.04 20.89 2.35
C ASN A 206 0.87 21.34 1.47
N ARG A 207 0.73 20.75 0.29
CA ARG A 207 -0.32 21.10 -0.68
C ARG A 207 -1.68 20.56 -0.27
N TYR A 208 -1.75 19.27 0.09
CA TYR A 208 -3.00 18.57 0.29
C TYR A 208 -3.43 18.46 1.75
N LYS A 209 -2.51 18.67 2.71
CA LYS A 209 -2.76 18.67 4.17
C LYS A 209 -3.58 17.46 4.61
N PRO A 210 -3.05 16.24 4.42
CA PRO A 210 -3.82 15.03 4.64
C PRO A 210 -4.27 14.86 6.08
N ASP A 211 -5.52 14.46 6.27
CA ASP A 211 -6.06 14.04 7.56
C ASP A 211 -5.64 12.61 7.89
N VAL A 212 -5.42 11.80 6.85
CA VAL A 212 -4.97 10.40 6.95
C VAL A 212 -3.83 10.17 5.96
N MET A 213 -2.73 9.55 6.42
CA MET A 213 -1.65 9.05 5.58
C MET A 213 -1.55 7.53 5.69
N ILE A 214 -1.56 6.85 4.55
CA ILE A 214 -1.29 5.41 4.44
C ILE A 214 0.12 5.28 3.88
N MET A 215 1.05 4.76 4.69
CA MET A 215 2.49 4.80 4.45
C MET A 215 3.04 3.38 4.29
N ASN A 216 3.75 3.12 3.21
CA ASN A 216 4.48 1.87 2.99
C ASN A 216 5.80 1.95 3.75
N THR A 217 5.94 1.16 4.83
CA THR A 217 6.99 1.35 5.85
C THR A 217 7.76 0.08 6.22
N GLY A 218 7.87 -0.85 5.26
CA GLY A 218 8.60 -2.10 5.46
C GLY A 218 10.13 -1.96 5.60
N ASP A 219 10.69 -0.77 5.35
CA ASP A 219 12.14 -0.50 5.40
C ASP A 219 12.95 -1.50 4.55
N ALA A 220 12.41 -1.86 3.39
CA ALA A 220 13.05 -2.77 2.45
C ALA A 220 14.42 -2.20 2.00
N ARG A 221 15.43 -3.07 1.91
CA ARG A 221 16.80 -2.66 1.63
C ARG A 221 17.48 -3.61 0.66
N THR A 222 18.41 -3.08 -0.14
CA THR A 222 19.23 -3.89 -1.04
C THR A 222 20.56 -4.28 -0.41
N LEU A 223 21.16 -5.38 -0.88
CA LEU A 223 22.52 -5.79 -0.48
C LEU A 223 23.58 -4.77 -0.89
N ALA A 224 23.35 -4.02 -1.97
CA ALA A 224 24.25 -2.97 -2.45
C ALA A 224 24.19 -1.71 -1.59
N PHE A 225 23.06 -1.44 -0.94
CA PHE A 225 22.82 -0.28 -0.07
C PHE A 225 22.13 -0.73 1.24
N PRO A 226 22.86 -1.47 2.11
CA PRO A 226 22.24 -2.12 3.28
C PRO A 226 21.82 -1.13 4.38
N ASN A 227 22.27 0.11 4.32
CA ASN A 227 21.96 1.14 5.30
C ASN A 227 20.81 2.07 4.87
N ASP A 228 20.40 2.01 3.60
CA ASP A 228 19.39 2.89 3.02
C ASP A 228 18.16 2.08 2.58
N GLY A 229 16.99 2.55 2.98
CA GLY A 229 15.73 1.96 2.53
C GLY A 229 15.43 2.27 1.07
N ILE A 230 14.72 1.39 0.41
CA ILE A 230 14.07 1.67 -0.88
C ILE A 230 12.62 2.16 -0.69
N ILE A 231 12.07 1.97 0.50
CA ILE A 231 10.80 2.52 0.98
C ILE A 231 11.01 3.09 2.39
N MET A 232 10.01 3.82 2.89
CA MET A 232 10.03 4.37 4.25
C MET A 232 10.18 3.28 5.32
N GLY A 233 10.68 3.69 6.48
CA GLY A 233 10.85 2.85 7.65
C GLY A 233 10.43 3.53 8.95
N LEU A 234 10.82 2.96 10.08
CA LEU A 234 10.48 3.46 11.42
C LEU A 234 10.83 4.94 11.63
N GLN A 235 11.98 5.39 11.10
CA GLN A 235 12.44 6.77 11.26
C GLN A 235 11.50 7.75 10.54
N ASP A 236 10.99 7.35 9.36
CA ASP A 236 10.06 8.16 8.58
C ASP A 236 8.69 8.24 9.25
N VAL A 237 8.23 7.17 9.88
CA VAL A 237 7.00 7.18 10.70
C VAL A 237 7.15 8.13 11.90
N ALA A 238 8.30 8.09 12.59
CA ALA A 238 8.58 8.99 13.69
C ALA A 238 8.67 10.46 13.21
N HIS A 239 9.30 10.70 12.06
CA HIS A 239 9.37 12.02 11.43
C HIS A 239 7.96 12.53 11.06
N ALA A 240 7.15 11.69 10.39
CA ALA A 240 5.76 12.03 10.06
C ALA A 240 4.94 12.38 11.30
N ARG A 241 5.05 11.59 12.37
CA ARG A 241 4.33 11.85 13.62
C ARG A 241 4.71 13.20 14.25
N ASN A 242 6.00 13.55 14.25
CA ASN A 242 6.46 14.81 14.77
C ASN A 242 6.00 16.00 13.91
N MET A 243 6.01 15.85 12.59
CA MET A 243 5.62 16.90 11.65
C MET A 243 4.11 17.10 11.57
N LEU A 244 3.34 16.01 11.75
CA LEU A 244 1.89 15.93 11.53
C LEU A 244 1.18 15.37 12.76
N PRO A 245 1.17 16.07 13.91
CA PRO A 245 0.65 15.52 15.18
C PRO A 245 -0.85 15.16 15.12
N ASN A 246 -1.61 15.82 14.24
CA ASN A 246 -3.06 15.64 14.11
C ASN A 246 -3.45 14.68 12.95
N THR A 247 -2.53 14.30 12.07
CA THR A 247 -2.79 13.38 10.97
C THR A 247 -2.82 11.94 11.49
N LYS A 248 -3.80 11.16 11.08
CA LYS A 248 -3.83 9.72 11.35
C LYS A 248 -2.82 9.02 10.44
N LEU A 249 -1.85 8.35 11.01
CA LEU A 249 -0.87 7.55 10.28
C LEU A 249 -1.28 6.07 10.31
N ILE A 250 -1.28 5.43 9.15
CA ILE A 250 -1.51 4.00 8.96
C ILE A 250 -0.27 3.45 8.27
N THR A 251 0.37 2.47 8.87
CA THR A 251 1.58 1.83 8.35
C THR A 251 1.23 0.49 7.72
N VAL A 252 1.74 0.23 6.53
CA VAL A 252 1.49 -0.98 5.73
C VAL A 252 2.77 -1.42 5.04
N HIS A 253 2.73 -2.48 4.25
CA HIS A 253 3.84 -2.96 3.43
C HIS A 253 5.02 -3.49 4.27
N MET A 254 4.72 -4.38 5.22
CA MET A 254 5.73 -5.00 6.09
C MET A 254 5.81 -6.53 5.89
N ASP A 255 5.13 -7.05 4.85
CA ASP A 255 4.91 -8.49 4.67
C ASP A 255 5.49 -9.02 3.33
N ALA A 256 6.38 -8.31 2.65
CA ALA A 256 6.92 -8.72 1.35
C ALA A 256 8.45 -8.70 1.25
N VAL A 257 9.19 -7.86 1.95
CA VAL A 257 10.66 -7.70 1.81
C VAL A 257 11.38 -7.60 3.13
#